data_e9d9eac5ab417b17f387df825443686e
#
_entry.id   e9d9eac5ab417b17f387df825443686e
#
_cell.length_a   1.000
_cell.length_b   1.000
_cell.length_c   1.000
_cell.angle_alpha   90.00
_cell.angle_beta   90.00
_cell.angle_gamma   90.00
#
_symmetry.space_group_name_H-M   'P 1'
#
loop_
_entity.id
_entity.type
_entity.pdbx_description
1 polymer ?
#
loop_
_entity_poly.entity_id
_entity_poly.type
_entity_poly.pdbx_seq_one_letter_code
_entity_poly.pdbx_strand_id
1 'polypeptide(L)'
;MPVLLGTPRKGRMSEYAARLVWSEVEKRQGVETELVDVATLPIPVDDAGEGAKDPELAETMNRADALVIVAPEYNHGYPGLLKHVLDTNLPEYIHKAAGIVGVSAGVFGGARMIQNLVPVLRELGLVTIFWDVNFTSVHSRLDEDGALLDETFLPRIEKFLDELLWMAATLRYGRENVPLGGSA
;
A
#
# COMPACT_ATOMS: atom_id res chain seq x y z
N MET A 1 -7.12 8.19 0.36
CA MET A 1 -5.89 7.36 0.28
C MET A 1 -6.10 6.08 1.06
N PRO A 2 -6.39 4.94 0.43
CA PRO A 2 -6.54 3.67 1.12
C PRO A 2 -5.19 3.14 1.63
N VAL A 3 -5.23 2.41 2.76
CA VAL A 3 -4.14 1.59 3.28
C VAL A 3 -4.51 0.13 3.04
N LEU A 4 -3.77 -0.55 2.15
CA LEU A 4 -4.03 -1.92 1.73
C LEU A 4 -3.22 -2.90 2.58
N LEU A 5 -3.88 -3.73 3.39
CA LEU A 5 -3.25 -4.82 4.15
C LEU A 5 -3.13 -6.06 3.28
N GLY A 6 -1.91 -6.34 2.81
CA GLY A 6 -1.60 -7.24 1.69
C GLY A 6 -1.49 -8.73 2.03
N THR A 7 -2.02 -9.24 3.16
CA THR A 7 -1.93 -10.68 3.47
C THR A 7 -3.17 -11.18 4.22
N PRO A 8 -3.71 -12.37 3.87
CA PRO A 8 -4.84 -12.97 4.57
C PRO A 8 -4.46 -13.81 5.79
N ARG A 9 -3.16 -13.91 6.13
CA ARG A 9 -2.68 -14.84 7.16
C ARG A 9 -3.26 -14.49 8.54
N LYS A 10 -3.77 -15.47 9.27
CA LYS A 10 -4.21 -15.32 10.66
C LYS A 10 -3.03 -15.02 11.58
N GLY A 11 -3.22 -14.13 12.57
CA GLY A 11 -2.16 -13.74 13.53
C GLY A 11 -1.01 -12.97 12.88
N ARG A 12 -1.28 -12.21 11.83
CA ARG A 12 -0.32 -11.44 11.06
C ARG A 12 0.07 -10.13 11.77
N MET A 13 1.33 -9.98 12.13
CA MET A 13 1.86 -8.73 12.70
C MET A 13 1.77 -7.53 11.72
N SER A 14 1.66 -7.80 10.42
CA SER A 14 1.43 -6.76 9.40
C SER A 14 0.08 -6.06 9.55
N GLU A 15 -0.91 -6.65 10.23
CA GLU A 15 -2.16 -5.97 10.56
C GLU A 15 -1.92 -4.82 11.54
N TYR A 16 -1.13 -5.04 12.58
CA TYR A 16 -0.79 -3.99 13.54
C TYR A 16 0.03 -2.86 12.89
N ALA A 17 0.98 -3.22 12.02
CA ALA A 17 1.72 -2.24 11.23
C ALA A 17 0.80 -1.42 10.31
N ALA A 18 -0.17 -2.06 9.65
CA ALA A 18 -1.14 -1.39 8.80
C ALA A 18 -2.07 -0.46 9.59
N ARG A 19 -2.56 -0.90 10.75
CA ARG A 19 -3.38 -0.06 11.65
C ARG A 19 -2.62 1.14 12.17
N LEU A 20 -1.35 0.97 12.55
CA LEU A 20 -0.49 2.08 12.96
C LEU A 20 -0.33 3.09 11.81
N VAL A 21 0.05 2.64 10.61
CA VAL A 21 0.19 3.54 9.47
C VAL A 21 -1.13 4.22 9.12
N TRP A 22 -2.24 3.49 9.12
CA TRP A 22 -3.57 4.03 8.88
C TRP A 22 -3.94 5.11 9.89
N SER A 23 -3.67 4.88 11.20
CA SER A 23 -3.92 5.90 12.25
C SER A 23 -3.08 7.16 12.06
N GLU A 24 -1.87 7.04 11.50
CA GLU A 24 -1.04 8.22 11.17
C GLU A 24 -1.57 8.96 9.92
N VAL A 25 -2.17 8.24 8.97
CA VAL A 25 -2.88 8.85 7.82
C VAL A 25 -4.11 9.62 8.28
N GLU A 26 -4.90 9.07 9.20
CA GLU A 26 -6.10 9.73 9.75
C GLU A 26 -5.81 11.09 10.40
N LYS A 27 -4.60 11.30 10.90
CA LYS A 27 -4.16 12.58 11.48
C LYS A 27 -3.87 13.66 10.43
N ARG A 28 -3.78 13.31 9.14
CA ARG A 28 -3.44 14.23 8.07
C ARG A 28 -4.66 15.05 7.63
N GLN A 29 -4.57 16.36 7.72
CA GLN A 29 -5.66 17.25 7.31
C GLN A 29 -5.99 17.13 5.82
N GLY A 30 -7.27 17.01 5.50
CA GLY A 30 -7.75 16.93 4.12
C GLY A 30 -7.51 15.59 3.44
N VAL A 31 -7.13 14.55 4.20
CA VAL A 31 -6.95 13.18 3.70
C VAL A 31 -8.09 12.30 4.18
N GLU A 32 -8.86 11.79 3.24
CA GLU A 32 -9.80 10.68 3.47
C GLU A 32 -9.05 9.35 3.33
N THR A 33 -9.26 8.44 4.28
CA THR A 33 -8.56 7.15 4.31
C THR A 33 -9.47 6.02 4.76
N GLU A 34 -9.14 4.82 4.35
CA GLU A 34 -9.78 3.57 4.78
C GLU A 34 -8.75 2.44 4.80
N LEU A 35 -8.94 1.47 5.68
CA LEU A 35 -8.13 0.26 5.74
C LEU A 35 -8.80 -0.84 4.91
N VAL A 36 -8.16 -1.24 3.81
CA VAL A 36 -8.61 -2.30 2.92
C VAL A 36 -7.86 -3.59 3.24
N ASP A 37 -8.54 -4.59 3.73
CA ASP A 37 -7.95 -5.89 4.04
C ASP A 37 -8.20 -6.88 2.90
N VAL A 38 -7.14 -7.34 2.22
CA VAL A 38 -7.26 -8.31 1.12
C VAL A 38 -7.96 -9.62 1.53
N ALA A 39 -7.95 -9.95 2.83
CA ALA A 39 -8.61 -11.16 3.34
C ALA A 39 -10.14 -11.09 3.32
N THR A 40 -10.72 -9.89 3.24
CA THR A 40 -12.18 -9.67 3.29
C THR A 40 -12.78 -9.39 1.92
N LEU A 41 -11.95 -9.18 0.89
CA LEU A 41 -12.42 -8.88 -0.45
C LEU A 41 -13.05 -10.12 -1.09
N PRO A 42 -14.23 -10.00 -1.71
CA PRO A 42 -14.93 -11.11 -2.35
C PRO A 42 -14.39 -11.44 -3.74
N ILE A 43 -13.07 -11.48 -3.88
CA ILE A 43 -12.39 -11.75 -5.15
C ILE A 43 -12.28 -13.25 -5.37
N PRO A 44 -12.84 -13.82 -6.45
CA PRO A 44 -12.74 -15.24 -6.74
C PRO A 44 -11.29 -15.64 -7.04
N VAL A 45 -10.89 -16.83 -6.59
CA VAL A 45 -9.53 -17.36 -6.81
C VAL A 45 -9.41 -18.20 -8.08
N ASP A 46 -10.53 -18.53 -8.71
CA ASP A 46 -10.66 -19.33 -9.93
C ASP A 46 -10.85 -18.47 -11.20
N ASP A 47 -10.86 -17.16 -11.03
CA ASP A 47 -10.87 -16.17 -12.10
C ASP A 47 -9.78 -15.11 -11.85
N ALA A 48 -9.46 -14.31 -12.86
CA ALA A 48 -8.39 -13.33 -12.80
C ALA A 48 -8.68 -12.09 -13.67
N GLY A 49 -7.91 -11.04 -13.42
CA GLY A 49 -8.00 -9.78 -14.17
C GLY A 49 -9.35 -9.08 -13.96
N GLU A 50 -9.80 -8.38 -14.98
CA GLU A 50 -11.02 -7.54 -14.87
C GLU A 50 -12.31 -8.33 -14.62
N GLY A 51 -12.36 -9.63 -15.01
CA GLY A 51 -13.51 -10.49 -14.73
C GLY A 51 -13.71 -10.76 -13.24
N ALA A 52 -12.64 -10.70 -12.45
CA ALA A 52 -12.65 -10.89 -11.01
C ALA A 52 -12.72 -9.57 -10.21
N LYS A 53 -12.91 -8.43 -10.89
CA LYS A 53 -12.91 -7.09 -10.28
C LYS A 53 -14.01 -6.95 -9.22
N ASP A 54 -13.63 -6.56 -8.02
CA ASP A 54 -14.54 -6.14 -6.98
C ASP A 54 -14.95 -4.68 -7.20
N PRO A 55 -16.27 -4.36 -7.30
CA PRO A 55 -16.73 -3.00 -7.59
C PRO A 55 -16.41 -2.00 -6.49
N GLU A 56 -16.42 -2.40 -5.21
CA GLU A 56 -16.16 -1.51 -4.08
C GLU A 56 -14.66 -1.16 -4.03
N LEU A 57 -13.79 -2.15 -4.25
CA LEU A 57 -12.36 -1.91 -4.38
C LEU A 57 -12.05 -0.99 -5.57
N ALA A 58 -12.68 -1.23 -6.72
CA ALA A 58 -12.49 -0.40 -7.91
C ALA A 58 -12.91 1.05 -7.65
N GLU A 59 -14.03 1.29 -6.97
CA GLU A 59 -14.49 2.62 -6.59
C GLU A 59 -13.51 3.28 -5.61
N THR A 60 -13.05 2.55 -4.59
CA THR A 60 -12.02 3.03 -3.65
C THR A 60 -10.74 3.44 -4.38
N MET A 61 -10.26 2.62 -5.31
CA MET A 61 -9.07 2.95 -6.10
C MET A 61 -9.30 4.13 -7.05
N ASN A 62 -10.49 4.25 -7.65
CA ASN A 62 -10.82 5.40 -8.51
C ASN A 62 -10.79 6.72 -7.75
N ARG A 63 -11.34 6.79 -6.55
CA ARG A 63 -11.35 8.00 -5.71
C ARG A 63 -9.97 8.35 -5.13
N ALA A 64 -9.07 7.37 -5.04
CA ALA A 64 -7.77 7.57 -4.44
C ALA A 64 -6.82 8.39 -5.33
N ASP A 65 -6.03 9.27 -4.74
CA ASP A 65 -4.87 9.92 -5.37
C ASP A 65 -3.55 9.20 -5.08
N ALA A 66 -3.54 8.43 -4.01
CA ALA A 66 -2.43 7.56 -3.62
C ALA A 66 -2.94 6.34 -2.85
N LEU A 67 -2.09 5.33 -2.70
CA LEU A 67 -2.34 4.19 -1.81
C LEU A 67 -1.07 3.82 -1.03
N VAL A 68 -1.27 3.27 0.16
CA VAL A 68 -0.21 2.62 0.95
C VAL A 68 -0.42 1.12 0.89
N ILE A 69 0.62 0.37 0.59
CA ILE A 69 0.59 -1.10 0.61
C ILE A 69 1.43 -1.60 1.79
N VAL A 70 0.80 -2.25 2.75
CA VAL A 70 1.47 -2.88 3.89
C VAL A 70 1.48 -4.38 3.70
N ALA A 71 2.66 -4.97 3.51
CA ALA A 71 2.76 -6.39 3.23
C ALA A 71 3.96 -7.06 3.93
N PRO A 72 3.81 -8.34 4.35
CA PRO A 72 4.92 -9.12 4.88
C PRO A 72 5.78 -9.67 3.75
N GLU A 73 7.03 -9.99 4.09
CA GLU A 73 7.91 -10.76 3.22
C GLU A 73 7.69 -12.27 3.43
N TYR A 74 7.29 -12.95 2.37
CA TYR A 74 7.18 -14.41 2.32
C TYR A 74 8.15 -14.97 1.25
N ASN A 75 9.17 -15.72 1.68
CA ASN A 75 10.12 -16.35 0.76
C ASN A 75 10.70 -15.37 -0.27
N HIS A 76 11.16 -14.20 0.19
CA HIS A 76 11.71 -13.09 -0.63
C HIS A 76 10.68 -12.34 -1.50
N GLY A 77 9.41 -12.69 -1.45
CA GLY A 77 8.36 -12.06 -2.23
C GLY A 77 7.23 -11.50 -1.38
N TYR A 78 6.25 -10.92 -2.04
CA TYR A 78 4.98 -10.48 -1.47
C TYR A 78 3.95 -11.63 -1.49
N PRO A 79 2.87 -11.54 -0.68
CA PRO A 79 1.81 -12.55 -0.66
C PRO A 79 1.09 -12.69 -2.01
N GLY A 80 0.82 -13.93 -2.43
CA GLY A 80 0.16 -14.20 -3.72
C GLY A 80 -1.22 -13.58 -3.83
N LEU A 81 -2.00 -13.54 -2.72
CA LEU A 81 -3.31 -12.89 -2.73
C LEU A 81 -3.19 -11.37 -2.98
N LEU A 82 -2.14 -10.71 -2.48
CA LEU A 82 -1.90 -9.30 -2.81
C LEU A 82 -1.73 -9.11 -4.32
N LYS A 83 -0.95 -9.98 -4.96
CA LYS A 83 -0.77 -9.92 -6.42
C LYS A 83 -2.10 -10.12 -7.15
N HIS A 84 -2.87 -11.12 -6.74
CA HIS A 84 -4.16 -11.41 -7.30
C HIS A 84 -5.12 -10.21 -7.19
N VAL A 85 -5.22 -9.59 -6.01
CA VAL A 85 -6.03 -8.38 -5.79
C VAL A 85 -5.56 -7.22 -6.67
N LEU A 86 -4.26 -6.97 -6.76
CA LEU A 86 -3.72 -5.89 -7.60
C LEU A 86 -4.04 -6.11 -9.09
N ASP A 87 -4.05 -7.35 -9.55
CA ASP A 87 -4.30 -7.69 -10.97
C ASP A 87 -5.77 -7.55 -11.39
N THR A 88 -6.71 -7.39 -10.44
CA THR A 88 -8.13 -7.21 -10.76
C THR A 88 -8.47 -5.78 -11.21
N ASN A 89 -7.58 -4.82 -10.97
CA ASN A 89 -7.75 -3.43 -11.35
C ASN A 89 -6.53 -2.99 -12.18
N LEU A 90 -6.72 -2.14 -13.18
CA LEU A 90 -5.64 -1.57 -13.95
C LEU A 90 -5.85 -0.07 -14.23
N PRO A 91 -6.96 0.35 -14.88
CA PRO A 91 -7.16 1.78 -15.15
C PRO A 91 -7.24 2.61 -13.86
N GLU A 92 -7.73 2.02 -12.78
CA GLU A 92 -7.90 2.68 -11.49
C GLU A 92 -6.56 3.09 -10.82
N TYR A 93 -5.45 2.47 -11.22
CA TYR A 93 -4.12 2.75 -10.64
C TYR A 93 -3.31 3.79 -11.42
N ILE A 94 -3.61 4.00 -12.70
CA ILE A 94 -2.75 4.76 -13.61
C ILE A 94 -2.53 6.19 -13.09
N HIS A 95 -1.26 6.59 -13.05
CA HIS A 95 -0.79 7.91 -12.61
C HIS A 95 -1.17 8.26 -11.17
N LYS A 96 -1.23 7.29 -10.27
CA LYS A 96 -1.40 7.51 -8.83
C LYS A 96 -0.13 7.18 -8.06
N ALA A 97 0.04 7.79 -6.90
CA ALA A 97 1.19 7.53 -6.06
C ALA A 97 1.03 6.24 -5.26
N ALA A 98 2.13 5.53 -5.01
CA ALA A 98 2.14 4.37 -4.14
C ALA A 98 3.32 4.44 -3.15
N GLY A 99 3.02 4.19 -1.88
CA GLY A 99 4.00 3.99 -0.83
C GLY A 99 3.97 2.55 -0.32
N ILE A 100 5.12 1.99 0.05
CA ILE A 100 5.24 0.59 0.47
C ILE A 100 5.75 0.50 1.90
N VAL A 101 5.09 -0.32 2.69
CA VAL A 101 5.48 -0.65 4.06
C VAL A 101 5.77 -2.15 4.13
N GLY A 102 7.03 -2.49 4.32
CA GLY A 102 7.48 -3.86 4.46
C GLY A 102 7.47 -4.33 5.91
N VAL A 103 7.10 -5.58 6.14
CA VAL A 103 7.06 -6.19 7.46
C VAL A 103 7.77 -7.54 7.45
N SER A 104 8.67 -7.78 8.40
CA SER A 104 9.24 -9.12 8.59
C SER A 104 9.59 -9.42 10.05
N ALA A 105 9.57 -10.70 10.40
CA ALA A 105 10.12 -11.17 11.67
C ALA A 105 11.65 -11.06 11.73
N GLY A 106 12.32 -11.02 10.56
CA GLY A 106 13.76 -10.88 10.44
C GLY A 106 14.21 -9.43 10.30
N VAL A 107 15.53 -9.26 10.12
CA VAL A 107 16.21 -7.95 10.12
C VAL A 107 16.02 -7.12 8.85
N PHE A 108 15.45 -7.70 7.78
CA PHE A 108 15.33 -7.01 6.49
C PHE A 108 14.03 -6.18 6.35
N GLY A 109 13.06 -6.33 7.26
CA GLY A 109 11.85 -5.51 7.26
C GLY A 109 11.03 -5.54 5.96
N GLY A 110 11.09 -6.65 5.21
CA GLY A 110 10.39 -6.76 3.93
C GLY A 110 11.08 -6.14 2.73
N ALA A 111 12.37 -5.76 2.83
CA ALA A 111 13.09 -5.10 1.74
C ALA A 111 13.07 -5.88 0.42
N ARG A 112 13.20 -7.21 0.46
CA ARG A 112 13.16 -8.05 -0.75
C ARG A 112 11.74 -8.16 -1.32
N MET A 113 10.73 -8.17 -0.46
CA MET A 113 9.33 -8.06 -0.87
C MET A 113 9.09 -6.76 -1.63
N ILE A 114 9.56 -5.62 -1.10
CA ILE A 114 9.43 -4.31 -1.72
C ILE A 114 10.09 -4.31 -3.11
N GLN A 115 11.33 -4.78 -3.21
CA GLN A 115 12.05 -4.86 -4.49
C GLN A 115 11.31 -5.69 -5.55
N ASN A 116 10.62 -6.75 -5.14
CA ASN A 116 9.82 -7.57 -6.06
C ASN A 116 8.45 -6.95 -6.38
N LEU A 117 7.90 -6.13 -5.49
CA LEU A 117 6.61 -5.47 -5.70
C LEU A 117 6.71 -4.24 -6.61
N VAL A 118 7.78 -3.45 -6.51
CA VAL A 118 7.98 -2.22 -7.30
C VAL A 118 7.80 -2.42 -8.81
N PRO A 119 8.37 -3.46 -9.47
CA PRO A 119 8.13 -3.69 -10.89
C PRO A 119 6.64 -3.96 -11.21
N VAL A 120 5.91 -4.62 -10.33
CA VAL A 120 4.47 -4.87 -10.49
C VAL A 120 3.68 -3.56 -10.44
N LEU A 121 3.95 -2.73 -9.43
CA LEU A 121 3.27 -1.43 -9.28
C LEU A 121 3.56 -0.52 -10.47
N ARG A 122 4.78 -0.53 -10.99
CA ARG A 122 5.15 0.20 -12.21
C ARG A 122 4.33 -0.27 -13.41
N GLU A 123 4.17 -1.58 -13.60
CA GLU A 123 3.38 -2.14 -14.72
C GLU A 123 1.89 -1.78 -14.60
N LEU A 124 1.37 -1.66 -13.38
CA LEU A 124 0.02 -1.16 -13.10
C LEU A 124 -0.14 0.36 -13.29
N GLY A 125 0.92 1.08 -13.67
CA GLY A 125 0.88 2.53 -13.86
C GLY A 125 0.99 3.36 -12.60
N LEU A 126 1.30 2.73 -11.45
CA LEU A 126 1.55 3.41 -10.19
C LEU A 126 2.96 4.02 -10.16
N VAL A 127 3.08 5.17 -9.52
CA VAL A 127 4.36 5.85 -9.27
C VAL A 127 4.76 5.63 -7.82
N THR A 128 5.73 4.74 -7.58
CA THR A 128 6.24 4.48 -6.23
C THR A 128 7.12 5.64 -5.75
N ILE A 129 6.93 6.09 -4.51
CA ILE A 129 7.87 7.00 -3.87
C ILE A 129 9.15 6.26 -3.49
N PHE A 130 10.24 7.00 -3.27
CA PHE A 130 11.55 6.38 -2.96
C PHE A 130 11.75 6.05 -1.47
N TRP A 131 10.88 6.54 -0.59
CA TRP A 131 10.89 6.21 0.83
C TRP A 131 9.99 5.02 1.12
N ASP A 132 10.55 4.03 1.82
CA ASP A 132 9.80 2.89 2.35
C ASP A 132 9.84 2.90 3.88
N VAL A 133 8.85 2.27 4.51
CA VAL A 133 8.89 1.95 5.94
C VAL A 133 9.12 0.45 6.10
N ASN A 134 10.20 0.07 6.80
CA ASN A 134 10.59 -1.33 6.98
C ASN A 134 10.48 -1.72 8.46
N PHE A 135 9.43 -2.45 8.83
CA PHE A 135 9.29 -3.05 10.17
C PHE A 135 10.18 -4.28 10.30
N THR A 136 11.44 -4.05 10.67
CA THR A 136 12.42 -5.09 10.96
C THR A 136 12.15 -5.71 12.31
N SER A 137 12.30 -7.05 12.45
CA SER A 137 12.08 -7.75 13.72
C SER A 137 10.76 -7.33 14.38
N VAL A 138 9.68 -7.41 13.63
CA VAL A 138 8.38 -6.76 13.94
C VAL A 138 7.88 -7.06 15.37
N HIS A 139 8.11 -8.27 15.89
CA HIS A 139 7.76 -8.64 17.28
C HIS A 139 8.51 -7.85 18.35
N SER A 140 9.58 -7.15 18.01
CA SER A 140 10.31 -6.24 18.91
C SER A 140 9.90 -4.78 18.70
N ARG A 141 9.00 -4.50 17.77
CA ARG A 141 8.53 -3.16 17.41
C ARG A 141 7.07 -2.93 17.76
N LEU A 142 6.29 -4.00 17.73
CA LEU A 142 4.87 -4.01 18.07
C LEU A 142 4.63 -5.16 19.06
N ASP A 143 3.86 -4.93 20.09
CA ASP A 143 3.48 -5.98 21.04
C ASP A 143 2.32 -6.85 20.50
N GLU A 144 1.83 -7.77 21.36
CA GLU A 144 0.75 -8.70 21.01
C GLU A 144 -0.60 -8.02 20.82
N ASP A 145 -0.77 -6.81 21.35
CA ASP A 145 -1.98 -5.97 21.22
C ASP A 145 -1.83 -4.92 20.10
N GLY A 146 -0.64 -4.86 19.47
CA GLY A 146 -0.32 -3.92 18.39
C GLY A 146 0.17 -2.55 18.86
N ALA A 147 0.47 -2.39 20.15
CA ALA A 147 1.06 -1.15 20.64
C ALA A 147 2.52 -1.00 20.16
N LEU A 148 2.89 0.23 19.79
CA LEU A 148 4.22 0.52 19.30
C LEU A 148 5.23 0.54 20.46
N LEU A 149 6.22 -0.35 20.40
CA LEU A 149 7.31 -0.45 21.39
C LEU A 149 8.53 0.41 21.03
N ASP A 150 8.65 0.83 19.79
CA ASP A 150 9.76 1.62 19.26
C ASP A 150 9.25 2.88 18.57
N GLU A 151 9.19 3.97 19.33
CA GLU A 151 8.69 5.26 18.85
C GLU A 151 9.53 5.88 17.71
N THR A 152 10.73 5.35 17.42
CA THR A 152 11.55 5.80 16.27
C THR A 152 10.89 5.53 14.92
N PHE A 153 9.84 4.72 14.89
CA PHE A 153 9.03 4.50 13.68
C PHE A 153 8.10 5.67 13.37
N LEU A 154 7.62 6.43 14.35
CA LEU A 154 6.70 7.56 14.10
C LEU A 154 7.31 8.60 13.16
N PRO A 155 8.52 9.14 13.40
CA PRO A 155 9.14 10.08 12.46
C PRO A 155 9.40 9.49 11.06
N ARG A 156 9.63 8.17 10.97
CA ARG A 156 9.81 7.50 9.66
C ARG A 156 8.50 7.42 8.89
N ILE A 157 7.40 7.08 9.57
CA ILE A 157 6.06 7.07 8.99
C ILE A 157 5.66 8.49 8.59
N GLU A 158 5.92 9.48 9.43
CA GLU A 158 5.66 10.88 9.14
C GLU A 158 6.34 11.32 7.83
N LYS A 159 7.65 11.11 7.72
CA LYS A 159 8.42 11.44 6.52
C LYS A 159 7.93 10.69 5.28
N PHE A 160 7.60 9.40 5.42
CA PHE A 160 7.03 8.58 4.36
C PHE A 160 5.69 9.15 3.87
N LEU A 161 4.80 9.55 4.79
CA LEU A 161 3.51 10.12 4.46
C LEU A 161 3.63 11.51 3.83
N ASP A 162 4.57 12.35 4.29
CA ASP A 162 4.83 13.67 3.70
C ASP A 162 5.22 13.54 2.23
N GLU A 163 6.14 12.63 1.92
CA GLU A 163 6.58 12.36 0.53
C GLU A 163 5.44 11.79 -0.32
N LEU A 164 4.67 10.84 0.24
CA LEU A 164 3.55 10.24 -0.47
C LEU A 164 2.44 11.25 -0.79
N LEU A 165 2.10 12.12 0.15
CA LEU A 165 1.09 13.14 -0.04
C LEU A 165 1.55 14.22 -1.02
N TRP A 166 2.83 14.60 -0.98
CA TRP A 166 3.40 15.50 -1.99
C TRP A 166 3.32 14.89 -3.39
N MET A 167 3.69 13.63 -3.55
CA MET A 167 3.61 12.92 -4.84
C MET A 167 2.14 12.78 -5.30
N ALA A 168 1.24 12.43 -4.39
CA ALA A 168 -0.20 12.33 -4.67
C ALA A 168 -0.76 13.65 -5.22
N ALA A 169 -0.45 14.76 -4.58
CA ALA A 169 -0.89 16.09 -5.02
C ALA A 169 -0.31 16.46 -6.40
N THR A 170 0.97 16.15 -6.62
CA THR A 170 1.67 16.39 -7.89
C THR A 170 1.04 15.60 -9.04
N LEU A 171 0.80 14.30 -8.83
CA LEU A 171 0.21 13.43 -9.85
C LEU A 171 -1.28 13.76 -10.09
N ARG A 172 -2.02 14.14 -9.04
CA ARG A 172 -3.39 14.64 -9.19
C ARG A 172 -3.41 15.90 -10.05
N TYR A 173 -2.56 16.88 -9.76
CA TYR A 173 -2.44 18.08 -10.62
C TYR A 173 -2.14 17.69 -12.06
N GLY A 174 -1.24 16.72 -12.29
CA GLY A 174 -0.91 16.20 -13.62
C GLY A 174 -2.13 15.61 -14.33
N ARG A 175 -2.87 14.73 -13.65
CA ARG A 175 -4.09 14.11 -14.22
C ARG A 175 -5.17 15.13 -14.58
N GLU A 176 -5.31 16.21 -13.80
CA GLU A 176 -6.33 17.22 -13.97
C GLU A 176 -5.95 18.31 -15.01
N ASN A 177 -4.65 18.58 -15.19
CA ASN A 177 -4.20 19.79 -15.91
C ASN A 177 -3.23 19.52 -17.07
N VAL A 178 -2.64 18.32 -17.15
CA VAL A 178 -1.65 18.01 -18.19
C VAL A 178 -2.20 16.93 -19.12
N PRO A 179 -2.54 17.26 -20.38
CA PRO A 179 -3.05 16.28 -21.32
C PRO A 179 -1.99 15.22 -21.68
N LEU A 180 -2.38 13.95 -21.65
CA LEU A 180 -1.56 12.85 -22.18
C LEU A 180 -1.57 12.93 -23.71
N GLY A 181 -0.38 12.99 -24.31
CA GLY A 181 -0.26 13.05 -25.77
C GLY A 181 -0.70 14.38 -26.32
N GLY A 182 -0.12 15.46 -25.79
CA GLY A 182 -0.44 16.82 -26.22
C GLY A 182 -0.33 16.98 -27.73
N SER A 183 -1.46 17.24 -28.37
CA SER A 183 -1.48 18.07 -29.55
C SER A 183 -1.07 19.48 -29.09
N ALA A 184 0.21 19.80 -29.29
CA ALA A 184 0.67 21.18 -29.27
C ALA A 184 -0.05 21.99 -30.36
#